data_07e9354d1a60af2ebd0501d482f5432e
#
_entry.id   07e9354d1a60af2ebd0501d482f5432e
#
_cell.length_a   1.000
_cell.length_b   1.000
_cell.length_c   1.000
_cell.angle_alpha   90.00
_cell.angle_beta   90.00
_cell.angle_gamma   90.00
#
_symmetry.space_group_name_H-M   'P 1'
#
loop_
_entity.id
_entity.type
_entity.pdbx_description
1 polymer ?
#
loop_
_entity_poly.entity_id
_entity_poly.type
_entity_poly.pdbx_seq_one_letter_code
_entity_poly.pdbx_strand_id
1 'polypeptide(L)'
;RENHWFFKPYGNWMKDNLNAFEHFFVQNQNSKKILNKNNFFNCSIMGDSRFERVIELPKQIKKIEYLNEFKNSKKCLVAGSTWFEDEKIIIEFINSYKRNDTCFIIAPHQIDLNKINKTKSLIKKETVLMSNLNKENAKRCSVIIIDSIGLLNSIYSYADIGYVGGGMGKTGLHNTLEPAVFKIPVIVGKNFEKFPEVSELINLKGFISVKNAKSFKSQ
;
A
#
# COMPACT_ATOMS: atom_id res chain seq x y z
N ARG A 1 -12.19 12.47 14.22
CA ARG A 1 -12.85 11.25 14.75
C ARG A 1 -13.54 11.63 16.04
N GLU A 2 -14.78 11.13 16.30
CA GLU A 2 -15.55 11.44 17.52
C GLU A 2 -14.76 11.14 18.82
N ASN A 3 -13.94 10.10 18.80
CA ASN A 3 -13.12 9.69 19.94
C ASN A 3 -11.84 10.49 20.11
N HIS A 4 -11.61 11.53 19.32
CA HIS A 4 -10.44 12.38 19.48
C HIS A 4 -10.56 13.14 20.81
N TRP A 5 -9.45 13.20 21.53
CA TRP A 5 -9.42 13.79 22.87
C TRP A 5 -9.84 15.26 22.94
N PHE A 6 -9.72 16.04 21.85
CA PHE A 6 -10.28 17.38 21.73
C PHE A 6 -11.79 17.47 22.04
N PHE A 7 -12.52 16.40 21.71
CA PHE A 7 -13.98 16.35 21.87
C PHE A 7 -14.41 15.59 23.13
N LYS A 8 -13.47 15.28 24.03
CA LYS A 8 -13.75 14.69 25.34
C LYS A 8 -13.84 15.79 26.40
N PRO A 9 -14.57 15.58 27.51
CA PRO A 9 -14.73 16.58 28.57
C PRO A 9 -13.41 17.14 29.12
N TYR A 10 -12.37 16.32 29.17
CA TYR A 10 -11.04 16.73 29.63
C TYR A 10 -10.19 17.45 28.57
N GLY A 11 -10.67 17.54 27.35
CA GLY A 11 -10.00 18.21 26.22
C GLY A 11 -10.55 19.62 25.91
N ASN A 12 -11.46 20.15 26.72
CA ASN A 12 -12.13 21.45 26.45
C ASN A 12 -11.15 22.60 26.25
N TRP A 13 -10.09 22.70 27.05
CA TRP A 13 -9.07 23.74 26.93
C TRP A 13 -8.37 23.71 25.52
N MET A 14 -8.22 22.56 24.90
CA MET A 14 -7.70 22.48 23.53
C MET A 14 -8.77 22.72 22.48
N LYS A 15 -10.02 22.38 22.78
CA LYS A 15 -11.16 22.70 21.91
C LYS A 15 -11.29 24.21 21.72
N ASP A 16 -11.02 25.01 22.78
CA ASP A 16 -11.08 26.47 22.71
C ASP A 16 -10.07 27.05 21.71
N ASN A 17 -8.91 26.39 21.51
CA ASN A 17 -7.95 26.80 20.49
C ASN A 17 -8.47 26.64 19.06
N LEU A 18 -9.48 25.80 18.85
CA LEU A 18 -10.10 25.64 17.53
C LEU A 18 -10.88 26.90 17.12
N ASN A 19 -11.30 27.77 18.08
CA ASN A 19 -11.94 29.02 17.77
C ASN A 19 -11.01 30.08 17.12
N ALA A 20 -9.70 29.84 17.16
CA ALA A 20 -8.72 30.70 16.49
C ALA A 20 -8.68 30.49 14.96
N PHE A 21 -9.31 29.40 14.43
CA PHE A 21 -9.34 29.12 13.00
C PHE A 21 -10.57 29.80 12.37
N GLU A 22 -10.35 30.54 11.31
CA GLU A 22 -11.42 31.19 10.55
C GLU A 22 -12.29 30.16 9.81
N HIS A 23 -11.68 29.09 9.31
CA HIS A 23 -12.38 28.04 8.56
C HIS A 23 -11.69 26.68 8.68
N PHE A 24 -12.49 25.60 8.64
CA PHE A 24 -12.03 24.21 8.63
C PHE A 24 -12.31 23.56 7.28
N PHE A 25 -11.28 23.08 6.61
CA PHE A 25 -11.40 22.22 5.46
C PHE A 25 -11.32 20.76 5.91
N VAL A 26 -12.37 20.00 5.66
CA VAL A 26 -12.48 18.60 6.13
C VAL A 26 -12.55 17.60 4.96
N GLN A 27 -12.12 16.39 5.21
CA GLN A 27 -12.02 15.36 4.19
C GLN A 27 -13.40 14.82 3.75
N ASN A 28 -14.38 14.75 4.67
CA ASN A 28 -15.64 14.06 4.40
C ASN A 28 -16.78 14.59 5.27
N GLN A 29 -17.99 14.16 4.92
CA GLN A 29 -19.23 14.55 5.61
C GLN A 29 -19.23 14.16 7.10
N ASN A 30 -18.62 13.04 7.47
CA ASN A 30 -18.55 12.62 8.86
C ASN A 30 -17.71 13.61 9.70
N SER A 31 -16.57 14.03 9.18
CA SER A 31 -15.72 15.05 9.83
C SER A 31 -16.47 16.38 10.00
N LYS A 32 -17.24 16.81 8.97
CA LYS A 32 -18.10 17.99 9.04
C LYS A 32 -19.16 17.84 10.13
N LYS A 33 -19.86 16.70 10.20
CA LYS A 33 -20.85 16.41 11.24
C LYS A 33 -20.24 16.49 12.64
N ILE A 34 -19.03 15.98 12.85
CA ILE A 34 -18.34 16.01 14.14
C ILE A 34 -18.05 17.47 14.56
N LEU A 35 -17.57 18.32 13.66
CA LEU A 35 -17.33 19.73 13.92
C LEU A 35 -18.63 20.44 14.26
N ASN A 36 -19.67 20.29 13.44
CA ASN A 36 -20.97 20.92 13.68
C ASN A 36 -21.58 20.50 15.02
N LYS A 37 -21.48 19.23 15.42
CA LYS A 37 -21.91 18.71 16.73
C LYS A 37 -21.16 19.38 17.91
N ASN A 38 -19.99 19.93 17.64
CA ASN A 38 -19.16 20.65 18.61
C ASN A 38 -19.20 22.16 18.43
N ASN A 39 -20.20 22.70 17.72
CA ASN A 39 -20.47 24.12 17.46
C ASN A 39 -19.45 24.83 16.55
N PHE A 40 -18.70 24.07 15.72
CA PHE A 40 -17.85 24.62 14.67
C PHE A 40 -18.56 24.49 13.32
N PHE A 41 -19.25 25.55 12.88
CA PHE A 41 -20.06 25.56 11.66
C PHE A 41 -19.31 26.09 10.43
N ASN A 42 -18.19 26.80 10.66
CA ASN A 42 -17.31 27.36 9.65
C ASN A 42 -16.46 26.28 8.97
N CYS A 43 -17.11 25.26 8.37
CA CYS A 43 -16.42 24.12 7.79
C CYS A 43 -16.98 23.73 6.42
N SER A 44 -16.08 23.42 5.50
CA SER A 44 -16.36 22.94 4.14
C SER A 44 -15.72 21.59 3.90
N ILE A 45 -16.37 20.75 3.08
CA ILE A 45 -15.77 19.49 2.61
C ILE A 45 -14.90 19.83 1.41
N MET A 46 -13.61 19.51 1.50
CA MET A 46 -12.63 19.73 0.44
C MET A 46 -12.14 18.41 -0.19
N GLY A 47 -12.46 17.27 0.44
CA GLY A 47 -11.92 15.99 0.05
C GLY A 47 -10.61 15.65 0.77
N ASP A 48 -9.99 14.59 0.34
CA ASP A 48 -8.72 14.09 0.90
C ASP A 48 -7.56 14.48 -0.03
N SER A 49 -6.72 15.40 0.41
CA SER A 49 -5.56 15.90 -0.34
C SER A 49 -4.56 14.81 -0.74
N ARG A 50 -4.65 13.61 -0.14
CA ARG A 50 -3.85 12.45 -0.56
C ARG A 50 -4.17 12.03 -2.00
N PHE A 51 -5.43 12.20 -2.45
CA PHE A 51 -5.83 11.89 -3.82
C PHE A 51 -5.14 12.81 -4.83
N GLU A 52 -5.09 14.11 -4.56
CA GLU A 52 -4.42 15.08 -5.43
C GLU A 52 -2.92 14.74 -5.60
N ARG A 53 -2.27 14.37 -4.48
CA ARG A 53 -0.87 13.99 -4.50
C ARG A 53 -0.60 12.75 -5.34
N VAL A 54 -1.42 11.71 -5.23
CA VAL A 54 -1.18 10.45 -5.95
C VAL A 54 -1.53 10.54 -7.44
N ILE A 55 -2.45 11.40 -7.85
CA ILE A 55 -2.79 11.63 -9.27
C ILE A 55 -1.57 12.09 -10.08
N GLU A 56 -0.63 12.80 -9.46
CA GLU A 56 0.58 13.25 -10.12
C GLU A 56 1.68 12.16 -10.22
N LEU A 57 1.59 11.08 -9.45
CA LEU A 57 2.61 10.02 -9.44
C LEU A 57 2.87 9.39 -10.82
N PRO A 58 1.85 9.07 -11.64
CA PRO A 58 2.10 8.49 -12.96
C PRO A 58 2.91 9.40 -13.90
N LYS A 59 2.90 10.72 -13.67
CA LYS A 59 3.69 11.68 -14.46
C LYS A 59 5.16 11.73 -14.05
N GLN A 60 5.50 11.23 -12.87
CA GLN A 60 6.83 11.29 -12.26
C GLN A 60 7.58 9.95 -12.28
N ILE A 61 7.08 8.98 -13.03
CA ILE A 61 7.65 7.63 -13.11
C ILE A 61 9.04 7.68 -13.70
N LYS A 62 9.98 7.03 -13.03
CA LYS A 62 11.33 6.79 -13.54
C LYS A 62 11.38 5.40 -14.17
N LYS A 63 11.95 5.32 -15.37
CA LYS A 63 12.26 4.02 -15.97
C LYS A 63 13.30 3.30 -15.10
N ILE A 64 13.02 2.06 -14.77
CA ILE A 64 13.94 1.22 -14.00
C ILE A 64 14.58 0.21 -14.96
N GLU A 65 15.91 0.18 -14.97
CA GLU A 65 16.65 -0.71 -15.85
C GLU A 65 16.30 -2.18 -15.60
N TYR A 66 16.22 -2.95 -16.66
CA TYR A 66 15.96 -4.39 -16.70
C TYR A 66 14.61 -4.86 -16.13
N LEU A 67 13.70 -3.97 -15.68
CA LEU A 67 12.37 -4.40 -15.23
C LEU A 67 11.48 -4.89 -16.38
N ASN A 68 11.65 -4.35 -17.59
CA ASN A 68 10.93 -4.85 -18.76
C ASN A 68 11.37 -6.27 -19.14
N GLU A 69 12.68 -6.54 -19.06
CA GLU A 69 13.27 -7.85 -19.29
C GLU A 69 12.81 -8.84 -18.21
N PHE A 70 12.72 -8.42 -16.97
CA PHE A 70 12.19 -9.21 -15.86
C PHE A 70 10.71 -9.56 -16.05
N LYS A 71 9.90 -8.57 -16.38
CA LYS A 71 8.46 -8.77 -16.61
C LYS A 71 8.20 -9.66 -17.84
N ASN A 72 8.88 -9.40 -18.96
CA ASN A 72 8.87 -10.20 -20.17
C ASN A 72 7.49 -10.84 -20.50
N SER A 73 6.46 -10.00 -20.64
CA SER A 73 5.05 -10.39 -20.90
C SER A 73 4.36 -11.21 -19.78
N LYS A 74 5.03 -11.47 -18.67
CA LYS A 74 4.40 -12.08 -17.48
C LYS A 74 3.50 -11.10 -16.77
N LYS A 75 2.54 -11.60 -16.00
CA LYS A 75 1.84 -10.81 -15.01
C LYS A 75 2.81 -10.46 -13.87
N CYS A 76 2.73 -9.23 -13.37
CA CYS A 76 3.59 -8.76 -12.30
C CYS A 76 2.76 -8.44 -11.06
N LEU A 77 3.01 -9.15 -9.96
CA LEU A 77 2.48 -8.81 -8.65
C LEU A 77 3.53 -7.99 -7.89
N VAL A 78 3.16 -6.77 -7.51
CA VAL A 78 4.00 -5.89 -6.70
C VAL A 78 3.44 -5.79 -5.28
N ALA A 79 4.20 -6.26 -4.31
CA ALA A 79 3.88 -6.16 -2.90
C ALA A 79 4.69 -5.03 -2.27
N GLY A 80 4.04 -3.89 -2.03
CA GLY A 80 4.67 -2.68 -1.50
C GLY A 80 4.47 -2.49 -0.01
N SER A 81 5.48 -1.91 0.65
CA SER A 81 5.49 -1.58 2.07
C SER A 81 5.16 -2.77 2.98
N THR A 82 5.72 -3.93 2.65
CA THR A 82 5.43 -5.18 3.36
C THR A 82 6.08 -5.23 4.74
N TRP A 83 5.37 -5.81 5.69
CA TRP A 83 5.90 -6.23 6.98
C TRP A 83 6.01 -7.75 7.03
N PHE A 84 6.64 -8.26 8.06
CA PHE A 84 6.89 -9.70 8.21
C PHE A 84 5.62 -10.57 8.11
N GLU A 85 4.51 -10.09 8.67
CA GLU A 85 3.21 -10.79 8.61
C GLU A 85 2.65 -10.85 7.18
N ASP A 86 2.87 -9.81 6.40
CA ASP A 86 2.49 -9.76 4.98
C ASP A 86 3.39 -10.69 4.18
N GLU A 87 4.71 -10.62 4.40
CA GLU A 87 5.71 -11.40 3.68
C GLU A 87 5.49 -12.90 3.85
N LYS A 88 5.08 -13.37 5.03
CA LYS A 88 4.75 -14.80 5.25
C LYS A 88 3.72 -15.32 4.26
N ILE A 89 2.65 -14.57 4.06
CA ILE A 89 1.55 -14.96 3.16
C ILE A 89 2.01 -14.90 1.70
N ILE A 90 2.74 -13.85 1.34
CA ILE A 90 3.25 -13.64 0.00
C ILE A 90 4.26 -14.73 -0.37
N ILE A 91 5.19 -15.05 0.52
CA ILE A 91 6.18 -16.12 0.31
C ILE A 91 5.51 -17.48 0.18
N GLU A 92 4.52 -17.79 1.03
CA GLU A 92 3.75 -19.03 0.90
C GLU A 92 3.03 -19.12 -0.45
N PHE A 93 2.46 -18.01 -0.93
CA PHE A 93 1.86 -17.93 -2.24
C PHE A 93 2.90 -18.15 -3.33
N ILE A 94 4.00 -17.40 -3.36
CA ILE A 94 5.08 -17.50 -4.35
C ILE A 94 5.61 -18.94 -4.44
N ASN A 95 5.87 -19.57 -3.28
CA ASN A 95 6.43 -20.92 -3.21
C ASN A 95 5.45 -22.00 -3.68
N SER A 96 4.15 -21.75 -3.58
CA SER A 96 3.10 -22.66 -4.03
C SER A 96 2.69 -22.44 -5.50
N TYR A 97 3.05 -21.29 -6.08
CA TYR A 97 2.67 -20.92 -7.43
C TYR A 97 3.55 -21.61 -8.45
N LYS A 98 2.99 -22.63 -9.13
CA LYS A 98 3.76 -23.52 -10.03
C LYS A 98 3.90 -23.00 -11.47
N ARG A 99 3.07 -22.03 -11.88
CA ARG A 99 3.10 -21.47 -13.23
C ARG A 99 4.26 -20.49 -13.38
N ASN A 100 4.71 -20.28 -14.61
CA ASN A 100 5.82 -19.36 -14.95
C ASN A 100 5.33 -18.08 -15.65
N ASP A 101 4.04 -17.81 -15.57
CA ASP A 101 3.38 -16.67 -16.22
C ASP A 101 3.28 -15.43 -15.32
N THR A 102 3.84 -15.50 -14.12
CA THR A 102 3.81 -14.40 -13.15
C THR A 102 5.19 -14.20 -12.54
N CYS A 103 5.57 -12.94 -12.41
CA CYS A 103 6.74 -12.49 -11.66
C CYS A 103 6.32 -11.67 -10.44
N PHE A 104 7.20 -11.53 -9.46
CA PHE A 104 6.90 -10.98 -8.16
C PHE A 104 7.92 -9.93 -7.75
N ILE A 105 7.46 -8.80 -7.25
CA ILE A 105 8.33 -7.77 -6.65
C ILE A 105 7.87 -7.56 -5.21
N ILE A 106 8.79 -7.68 -4.26
CA ILE A 106 8.55 -7.41 -2.84
C ILE A 106 9.34 -6.18 -2.44
N ALA A 107 8.66 -5.17 -1.92
CA ALA A 107 9.26 -3.96 -1.39
C ALA A 107 8.98 -3.87 0.12
N PRO A 108 9.90 -4.32 0.98
CA PRO A 108 9.77 -4.23 2.42
C PRO A 108 9.58 -2.78 2.88
N HIS A 109 8.79 -2.56 3.92
CA HIS A 109 8.61 -1.23 4.50
C HIS A 109 9.92 -0.68 5.11
N GLN A 110 10.73 -1.57 5.67
CA GLN A 110 12.03 -1.23 6.25
C GLN A 110 13.14 -1.89 5.45
N ILE A 111 14.10 -1.08 5.02
CA ILE A 111 15.31 -1.59 4.35
C ILE A 111 16.31 -2.03 5.42
N ASP A 112 16.25 -3.31 5.75
CA ASP A 112 17.13 -4.00 6.68
C ASP A 112 17.68 -5.24 5.96
N LEU A 113 18.96 -5.23 5.63
CA LEU A 113 19.61 -6.29 4.85
C LEU A 113 19.50 -7.67 5.51
N ASN A 114 19.52 -7.75 6.85
CA ASN A 114 19.38 -9.03 7.55
C ASN A 114 17.98 -9.60 7.35
N LYS A 115 16.94 -8.75 7.48
CA LYS A 115 15.54 -9.14 7.24
C LYS A 115 15.32 -9.50 5.77
N ILE A 116 15.84 -8.70 4.85
CA ILE A 116 15.75 -8.92 3.40
C ILE A 116 16.39 -10.26 3.02
N ASN A 117 17.60 -10.54 3.52
CA ASN A 117 18.28 -11.82 3.26
C ASN A 117 17.52 -13.01 3.85
N LYS A 118 16.92 -12.84 5.04
CA LYS A 118 16.03 -13.85 5.62
C LYS A 118 14.80 -14.09 4.73
N THR A 119 14.13 -13.04 4.28
CA THR A 119 13.00 -13.14 3.35
C THR A 119 13.42 -13.84 2.06
N LYS A 120 14.56 -13.45 1.49
CA LYS A 120 15.12 -14.09 0.29
C LYS A 120 15.35 -15.59 0.49
N SER A 121 15.91 -16.01 1.63
CA SER A 121 16.20 -17.43 1.90
C SER A 121 14.96 -18.31 2.04
N LEU A 122 13.80 -17.73 2.35
CA LEU A 122 12.53 -18.43 2.45
C LEU A 122 11.82 -18.62 1.10
N ILE A 123 12.23 -17.89 0.08
CA ILE A 123 11.66 -17.98 -1.27
C ILE A 123 12.38 -19.07 -2.05
N LYS A 124 11.62 -20.05 -2.57
CA LYS A 124 12.16 -21.20 -3.32
C LYS A 124 12.45 -20.89 -4.79
N LYS A 125 11.90 -19.79 -5.32
CA LYS A 125 12.14 -19.35 -6.70
C LYS A 125 13.42 -18.51 -6.79
N GLU A 126 14.00 -18.44 -7.99
CA GLU A 126 15.19 -17.59 -8.23
C GLU A 126 14.87 -16.15 -7.89
N THR A 127 15.59 -15.58 -6.91
CA THR A 127 15.33 -14.28 -6.29
C THR A 127 16.58 -13.41 -6.33
N VAL A 128 16.43 -12.18 -6.81
CA VAL A 128 17.50 -11.19 -6.93
C VAL A 128 17.13 -9.95 -6.11
N LEU A 129 18.12 -9.31 -5.49
CA LEU A 129 17.94 -7.98 -4.91
C LEU A 129 17.96 -6.93 -6.02
N MET A 130 17.19 -5.86 -5.87
CA MET A 130 17.12 -4.80 -6.88
C MET A 130 18.49 -4.19 -7.18
N SER A 131 19.32 -4.00 -6.16
CA SER A 131 20.69 -3.47 -6.32
C SER A 131 21.61 -4.36 -7.18
N ASN A 132 21.30 -5.65 -7.30
CA ASN A 132 22.07 -6.64 -8.06
C ASN A 132 21.40 -7.02 -9.39
N LEU A 133 20.30 -6.34 -9.75
CA LEU A 133 19.58 -6.64 -10.98
C LEU A 133 20.43 -6.24 -12.20
N ASN A 134 20.55 -7.15 -13.15
CA ASN A 134 21.23 -6.94 -14.41
C ASN A 134 20.51 -7.68 -15.55
N LYS A 135 20.96 -7.48 -16.79
CA LYS A 135 20.32 -8.03 -17.99
C LYS A 135 20.19 -9.54 -17.99
N GLU A 136 21.16 -10.26 -17.41
CA GLU A 136 21.19 -11.72 -17.41
C GLU A 136 20.23 -12.30 -16.37
N ASN A 137 20.34 -11.85 -15.11
CA ASN A 137 19.50 -12.38 -14.04
C ASN A 137 18.05 -11.93 -14.12
N ALA A 138 17.76 -10.74 -14.70
CA ALA A 138 16.41 -10.28 -14.97
C ALA A 138 15.59 -11.25 -15.82
N LYS A 139 16.22 -11.92 -16.78
CA LYS A 139 15.52 -12.89 -17.65
C LYS A 139 15.21 -14.22 -16.95
N ARG A 140 15.99 -14.59 -15.92
CA ARG A 140 15.89 -15.87 -15.22
C ARG A 140 15.12 -15.80 -13.93
N CYS A 141 15.31 -14.72 -13.15
CA CYS A 141 14.68 -14.61 -11.84
C CYS A 141 13.16 -14.49 -11.95
N SER A 142 12.50 -14.97 -10.92
CA SER A 142 11.03 -14.89 -10.78
C SER A 142 10.62 -13.89 -9.73
N VAL A 143 11.55 -13.49 -8.85
CA VAL A 143 11.28 -12.59 -7.73
C VAL A 143 12.38 -11.54 -7.64
N ILE A 144 11.97 -10.29 -7.44
CA ILE A 144 12.87 -9.19 -7.06
C ILE A 144 12.49 -8.73 -5.67
N ILE A 145 13.47 -8.52 -4.78
CA ILE A 145 13.28 -7.84 -3.51
C ILE A 145 13.93 -6.47 -3.59
N ILE A 146 13.17 -5.44 -3.25
CA ILE A 146 13.66 -4.06 -3.24
C ILE A 146 14.47 -3.82 -1.97
N ASP A 147 15.69 -3.42 -2.14
CA ASP A 147 16.66 -3.14 -1.08
C ASP A 147 17.13 -1.67 -1.07
N SER A 148 16.33 -0.79 -1.67
CA SER A 148 16.57 0.66 -1.73
C SER A 148 15.28 1.45 -1.58
N ILE A 149 15.40 2.71 -1.15
CA ILE A 149 14.26 3.62 -0.91
C ILE A 149 13.93 4.40 -2.20
N GLY A 150 12.65 4.77 -2.35
CA GLY A 150 12.20 5.73 -3.37
C GLY A 150 11.83 5.14 -4.73
N LEU A 151 11.88 3.81 -4.91
CA LEU A 151 11.54 3.16 -6.18
C LEU A 151 10.09 2.69 -6.28
N LEU A 152 9.38 2.53 -5.15
CA LEU A 152 8.10 1.82 -5.09
C LEU A 152 7.04 2.41 -6.05
N ASN A 153 6.91 3.73 -6.11
CA ASN A 153 5.95 4.37 -7.01
C ASN A 153 6.23 4.07 -8.48
N SER A 154 7.51 4.08 -8.89
CA SER A 154 7.88 3.71 -10.25
C SER A 154 7.68 2.23 -10.53
N ILE A 155 7.86 1.38 -9.51
CA ILE A 155 7.66 -0.07 -9.62
C ILE A 155 6.17 -0.42 -9.80
N TYR A 156 5.24 0.30 -9.16
CA TYR A 156 3.82 0.08 -9.37
C TYR A 156 3.37 0.29 -10.82
N SER A 157 4.09 1.07 -11.62
CA SER A 157 3.79 1.22 -13.05
C SER A 157 4.00 -0.07 -13.88
N TYR A 158 4.76 -1.02 -13.35
CA TYR A 158 4.97 -2.34 -13.96
C TYR A 158 3.98 -3.40 -13.44
N ALA A 159 3.21 -3.08 -12.41
CA ALA A 159 2.31 -4.04 -11.77
C ALA A 159 1.06 -4.31 -12.61
N ASP A 160 0.61 -5.55 -12.62
CA ASP A 160 -0.73 -5.95 -13.04
C ASP A 160 -1.64 -6.15 -11.81
N ILE A 161 -1.05 -6.42 -10.65
CA ILE A 161 -1.72 -6.55 -9.36
C ILE A 161 -0.83 -5.91 -8.29
N GLY A 162 -1.42 -5.04 -7.46
CA GLY A 162 -0.77 -4.46 -6.30
C GLY A 162 -1.15 -5.20 -5.01
N TYR A 163 -0.20 -5.36 -4.08
CA TYR A 163 -0.48 -5.68 -2.68
C TYR A 163 0.07 -4.56 -1.80
N VAL A 164 -0.71 -4.09 -0.84
CA VAL A 164 -0.27 -3.07 0.12
C VAL A 164 -0.13 -3.68 1.51
N GLY A 165 1.07 -3.59 2.05
CA GLY A 165 1.43 -4.15 3.35
C GLY A 165 0.88 -3.37 4.54
N GLY A 166 1.07 -3.95 5.73
CA GLY A 166 0.64 -3.43 7.03
C GLY A 166 -0.75 -3.89 7.46
N GLY A 167 -1.56 -4.42 6.53
CA GLY A 167 -2.91 -4.88 6.83
C GLY A 167 -2.98 -6.28 7.46
N MET A 168 -1.92 -7.05 7.48
CA MET A 168 -1.91 -8.37 8.13
C MET A 168 -1.54 -8.32 9.62
N GLY A 169 -0.69 -7.37 9.98
CA GLY A 169 -0.20 -7.17 11.35
C GLY A 169 -0.97 -6.10 12.12
N LYS A 170 -0.31 -5.55 13.15
CA LYS A 170 -0.83 -4.46 14.00
C LYS A 170 -0.28 -3.08 13.62
N THR A 171 0.65 -3.01 12.68
CA THR A 171 1.35 -1.78 12.28
C THR A 171 0.44 -0.77 11.58
N GLY A 172 -0.65 -1.24 10.97
CA GLY A 172 -1.57 -0.44 10.17
C GLY A 172 -1.25 -0.49 8.69
N LEU A 173 -2.31 -0.41 7.87
CA LEU A 173 -2.22 -0.45 6.42
C LEU A 173 -1.50 0.81 5.88
N HIS A 174 -0.62 0.62 4.91
CA HIS A 174 0.08 1.71 4.24
C HIS A 174 -0.78 2.41 3.18
N ASN A 175 -0.19 3.35 2.44
CA ASN A 175 -0.92 4.16 1.46
C ASN A 175 -1.40 3.29 0.28
N THR A 176 -2.69 3.03 0.25
CA THR A 176 -3.33 2.21 -0.79
C THR A 176 -3.62 2.99 -2.08
N LEU A 177 -3.58 4.30 -2.03
CA LEU A 177 -3.83 5.15 -3.19
C LEU A 177 -2.68 5.13 -4.19
N GLU A 178 -1.45 4.82 -3.74
CA GLU A 178 -0.29 4.74 -4.62
C GLU A 178 -0.43 3.67 -5.71
N PRO A 179 -0.77 2.39 -5.43
CA PRO A 179 -1.06 1.45 -6.50
C PRO A 179 -2.39 1.71 -7.21
N ALA A 180 -3.40 2.26 -6.51
CA ALA A 180 -4.72 2.52 -7.08
C ALA A 180 -4.69 3.50 -8.26
N VAL A 181 -3.80 4.51 -8.23
CA VAL A 181 -3.69 5.51 -9.29
C VAL A 181 -3.23 4.91 -10.63
N PHE A 182 -2.58 3.74 -10.61
CA PHE A 182 -2.19 2.99 -11.80
C PHE A 182 -3.34 2.12 -12.36
N LYS A 183 -4.55 2.21 -11.79
CA LYS A 183 -5.75 1.49 -12.25
C LYS A 183 -5.59 -0.03 -12.24
N ILE A 184 -4.81 -0.56 -11.33
CA ILE A 184 -4.61 -1.99 -11.13
C ILE A 184 -5.45 -2.48 -9.94
N PRO A 185 -5.89 -3.76 -9.93
CA PRO A 185 -6.52 -4.33 -8.75
C PRO A 185 -5.52 -4.38 -7.59
N VAL A 186 -6.01 -4.09 -6.38
CA VAL A 186 -5.17 -4.01 -5.19
C VAL A 186 -5.65 -4.99 -4.13
N ILE A 187 -4.71 -5.77 -3.59
CA ILE A 187 -4.93 -6.68 -2.47
C ILE A 187 -4.45 -6.01 -1.19
N VAL A 188 -5.23 -6.13 -0.13
CA VAL A 188 -4.89 -5.65 1.22
C VAL A 188 -5.08 -6.74 2.26
N GLY A 189 -4.40 -6.64 3.39
CA GLY A 189 -4.63 -7.52 4.53
C GLY A 189 -5.99 -7.29 5.21
N LYS A 190 -6.28 -8.09 6.21
CA LYS A 190 -7.59 -8.12 6.93
C LYS A 190 -7.89 -6.88 7.78
N ASN A 191 -6.87 -6.12 8.18
CA ASN A 191 -6.99 -4.99 9.12
C ASN A 191 -7.02 -3.67 8.35
N PHE A 192 -8.15 -3.32 7.77
CA PHE A 192 -8.33 -2.11 6.96
C PHE A 192 -9.48 -1.19 7.42
N GLU A 193 -10.22 -1.55 8.45
CA GLU A 193 -11.45 -0.84 8.87
C GLU A 193 -11.20 0.63 9.26
N LYS A 194 -9.96 0.99 9.59
CA LYS A 194 -9.57 2.37 9.89
C LYS A 194 -9.35 3.24 8.65
N PHE A 195 -9.49 2.65 7.46
CA PHE A 195 -9.24 3.26 6.16
C PHE A 195 -10.54 3.26 5.33
N PRO A 196 -11.38 4.31 5.46
CA PRO A 196 -12.68 4.39 4.79
C PRO A 196 -12.59 4.23 3.27
N GLU A 197 -11.55 4.79 2.67
CA GLU A 197 -11.27 4.70 1.25
C GLU A 197 -11.09 3.24 0.77
N VAL A 198 -10.51 2.40 1.61
CA VAL A 198 -10.32 0.97 1.29
C VAL A 198 -11.65 0.24 1.26
N SER A 199 -12.53 0.51 2.23
CA SER A 199 -13.88 -0.08 2.27
C SER A 199 -14.69 0.30 1.05
N GLU A 200 -14.60 1.56 0.62
CA GLU A 200 -15.26 2.05 -0.59
C GLU A 200 -14.72 1.37 -1.86
N LEU A 201 -13.39 1.27 -1.98
CA LEU A 201 -12.75 0.62 -3.13
C LEU A 201 -12.99 -0.90 -3.18
N ILE A 202 -13.19 -1.57 -2.03
CA ILE A 202 -13.63 -2.97 -1.98
C ILE A 202 -15.07 -3.09 -2.52
N ASN A 203 -15.98 -2.21 -2.12
CA ASN A 203 -17.35 -2.20 -2.62
C ASN A 203 -17.41 -1.96 -4.13
N LEU A 204 -16.50 -1.14 -4.66
CA LEU A 204 -16.34 -0.88 -6.09
C LEU A 204 -15.58 -1.99 -6.84
N LYS A 205 -15.20 -3.09 -6.15
CA LYS A 205 -14.45 -4.24 -6.70
C LYS A 205 -13.06 -3.90 -7.26
N GLY A 206 -12.52 -2.74 -6.92
CA GLY A 206 -11.13 -2.39 -7.24
C GLY A 206 -10.13 -2.98 -6.25
N PHE A 207 -10.59 -3.24 -5.02
CA PHE A 207 -9.77 -3.81 -3.95
C PHE A 207 -10.32 -5.14 -3.45
N ILE A 208 -9.42 -5.97 -2.94
CA ILE A 208 -9.73 -7.28 -2.36
C ILE A 208 -9.02 -7.40 -1.01
N SER A 209 -9.74 -7.81 0.04
CA SER A 209 -9.13 -8.11 1.32
C SER A 209 -8.88 -9.60 1.49
N VAL A 210 -7.69 -9.95 1.98
CA VAL A 210 -7.28 -11.33 2.27
C VAL A 210 -6.97 -11.53 3.75
N LYS A 211 -7.32 -12.71 4.26
CA LYS A 211 -7.14 -13.04 5.69
C LYS A 211 -5.94 -13.94 5.95
N ASN A 212 -5.52 -14.71 4.95
CA ASN A 212 -4.44 -15.70 5.05
C ASN A 212 -3.98 -16.11 3.64
N ALA A 213 -2.97 -16.97 3.55
CA ALA A 213 -2.44 -17.46 2.30
C ALA A 213 -3.46 -18.22 1.43
N LYS A 214 -4.41 -18.94 2.05
CA LYS A 214 -5.48 -19.64 1.32
C LYS A 214 -6.38 -18.66 0.58
N SER A 215 -6.85 -17.60 1.27
CA SER A 215 -7.67 -16.56 0.64
C SER A 215 -6.88 -15.73 -0.38
N PHE A 216 -5.56 -15.61 -0.22
CA PHE A 216 -4.69 -14.95 -1.20
C PHE A 216 -4.61 -15.77 -2.51
N LYS A 217 -4.55 -17.10 -2.42
CA LYS A 217 -4.49 -18.01 -3.59
C LYS A 217 -5.77 -18.08 -4.40
N SER A 218 -6.90 -17.75 -3.78
CA SER A 218 -8.22 -17.83 -4.43
C SER A 218 -8.61 -16.58 -5.22
N GLN A 219 -7.80 -15.53 -5.16
CA GLN A 219 -7.99 -14.28 -5.90
C GLN A 219 -7.16 -14.26 -7.18
#